data_6bc518ba6f5d882bcd7388afd6efee1d
#
_entry.id   6bc518ba6f5d882bcd7388afd6efee1d
#
_cell.length_a   1.000
_cell.length_b   1.000
_cell.length_c   1.000
_cell.angle_alpha   90.00
_cell.angle_beta   90.00
_cell.angle_gamma   90.00
#
_symmetry.space_group_name_H-M   'P 1'
#
loop_
_entity.id
_entity.type
_entity.pdbx_description
1 polymer ?
#
loop_
_entity_poly.entity_id
_entity_poly.type
_entity_poly.pdbx_seq_one_letter_code
_entity_poly.pdbx_strand_id
1 'polypeptide(L)' 'MKALTEYIAKALVEHPEEVEITQSRQGSRVRLEMKVAKDDMGRVIGRNGRVANAIRVLLRVAAERDGQQVTLDVV' A
#
# COMPACT_ATOMS: atom_id res chain seq x y z
N MET A 1 9.74 -1.85 -1.75
CA MET A 1 8.38 -1.75 -1.19
C MET A 1 7.48 -0.82 -1.98
N LYS A 2 7.98 0.35 -2.34
CA LYS A 2 7.17 1.31 -3.10
C LYS A 2 6.68 0.75 -4.43
N ALA A 3 7.57 0.13 -5.21
CA ALA A 3 7.22 -0.44 -6.51
C ALA A 3 6.17 -1.54 -6.40
N LEU A 4 6.29 -2.41 -5.38
CA LEU A 4 5.32 -3.46 -5.13
C LEU A 4 3.96 -2.87 -4.77
N THR A 5 3.95 -1.88 -3.90
CA THR A 5 2.71 -1.21 -3.48
C THR A 5 2.03 -0.52 -4.66
N GLU A 6 2.81 0.16 -5.51
CA GLU A 6 2.27 0.78 -6.72
C GLU A 6 1.65 -0.27 -7.66
N TYR A 7 2.34 -1.37 -7.86
CA TYR A 7 1.86 -2.45 -8.71
C TYR A 7 0.50 -2.97 -8.23
N ILE A 8 0.40 -3.26 -6.93
CA ILE A 8 -0.84 -3.77 -6.35
C ILE A 8 -1.96 -2.75 -6.47
N ALA A 9 -1.70 -1.50 -6.11
CA ALA A 9 -2.71 -0.45 -6.15
C ALA A 9 -3.21 -0.22 -7.58
N LYS A 10 -2.30 -0.12 -8.55
CA LYS A 10 -2.68 0.10 -9.95
C LYS A 10 -3.46 -1.05 -10.54
N ALA A 11 -3.25 -2.26 -10.04
CA ALA A 11 -4.00 -3.44 -10.49
C ALA A 11 -5.44 -3.46 -9.98
N LEU A 12 -5.72 -2.76 -8.88
CA LEU A 12 -7.03 -2.78 -8.23
C LEU A 12 -7.95 -1.62 -8.62
N VAL A 13 -7.39 -0.51 -9.08
CA VAL A 13 -8.13 0.73 -9.28
C VAL A 13 -8.54 0.93 -10.74
N GLU A 14 -9.54 1.81 -10.94
CA GLU A 14 -9.95 2.22 -12.28
C GLU A 14 -9.13 3.39 -12.80
N HIS A 15 -8.51 4.18 -11.90
CA HIS A 15 -7.73 5.36 -12.26
C HIS A 15 -6.28 5.19 -11.81
N PRO A 16 -5.53 4.27 -12.46
CA PRO A 16 -4.13 4.01 -12.06
C PRO A 16 -3.22 5.23 -12.19
N GLU A 17 -3.55 6.17 -13.06
CA GLU A 17 -2.80 7.41 -13.22
C GLU A 17 -2.89 8.33 -11.99
N GLU A 18 -3.86 8.11 -11.10
CA GLU A 18 -4.02 8.89 -9.89
C GLU A 18 -3.41 8.23 -8.66
N VAL A 19 -2.83 7.05 -8.81
CA VAL A 19 -2.17 6.36 -7.70
C VAL A 19 -0.85 7.06 -7.38
N GLU A 20 -0.70 7.46 -6.12
CA GLU A 20 0.54 8.03 -5.61
C GLU A 20 0.95 7.27 -4.37
N ILE A 21 2.18 6.77 -4.35
CA ILE A 21 2.74 6.09 -3.21
C ILE A 21 3.91 6.92 -2.70
N THR A 22 3.82 7.31 -1.44
CA THR A 22 4.90 8.03 -0.76
C THR A 22 5.55 7.09 0.22
N GLN A 23 6.86 7.01 0.17
CA GLN A 23 7.63 6.17 1.08
C GLN A 23 8.56 7.03 1.92
N SER A 24 8.53 6.80 3.22
CA SER A 24 9.51 7.34 4.14
C SER A 24 10.16 6.19 4.90
N ARG A 25 11.42 6.37 5.26
CA ARG A 25 12.20 5.31 5.91
C ARG A 25 12.95 5.89 7.09
N GLN A 26 12.90 5.15 8.20
CA GLN A 26 13.66 5.51 9.39
C GLN A 26 14.24 4.22 9.97
N GLY A 27 15.54 4.01 9.77
CA GLY A 27 16.19 2.77 10.15
C GLY A 27 15.59 1.59 9.41
N SER A 28 15.10 0.60 10.15
CA SER A 28 14.46 -0.58 9.60
C SER A 28 12.94 -0.43 9.42
N ARG A 29 12.41 0.76 9.70
CA ARG A 29 10.98 1.03 9.54
C ARG A 29 10.71 1.75 8.24
N VAL A 30 9.77 1.22 7.47
CA VAL A 30 9.30 1.81 6.21
C VAL A 30 7.84 2.19 6.38
N ARG A 31 7.53 3.43 6.09
CA ARG A 31 6.15 3.91 6.11
C ARG A 31 5.73 4.24 4.69
N LEU A 32 4.61 3.67 4.28
CA LEU A 32 4.03 3.91 2.97
C LEU A 32 2.70 4.62 3.13
N GLU A 33 2.48 5.63 2.32
CA GLU A 33 1.20 6.30 2.22
C GLU A 33 0.69 6.12 0.80
N MET A 34 -0.54 5.63 0.69
CA MET A 34 -1.18 5.38 -0.60
C MET A 34 -2.30 6.39 -0.80
N LYS A 35 -2.23 7.10 -1.92
CA LYS A 35 -3.28 8.00 -2.35
C LYS A 35 -3.82 7.50 -3.68
N VAL A 36 -5.14 7.39 -3.77
CA VAL A 36 -5.83 6.97 -4.99
C VAL A 36 -6.96 7.94 -5.29
N ALA A 37 -7.55 7.82 -6.47
CA ALA A 37 -8.73 8.59 -6.82
C ALA A 37 -9.84 8.35 -5.78
N LYS A 38 -10.60 9.37 -5.48
CA LYS A 38 -11.68 9.29 -4.49
C LYS A 38 -12.62 8.12 -4.77
N ASP A 39 -12.94 7.90 -6.04
CA ASP A 39 -13.84 6.82 -6.44
C ASP A 39 -13.22 5.43 -6.26
N ASP A 40 -11.91 5.36 -6.12
CA ASP A 40 -11.18 4.10 -5.97
C ASP A 40 -10.89 3.74 -4.51
N MET A 41 -11.20 4.63 -3.57
CA MET A 41 -10.92 4.37 -2.15
C MET A 41 -11.52 3.06 -1.67
N GLY A 42 -12.77 2.78 -2.03
CA GLY A 42 -13.42 1.54 -1.65
C GLY A 42 -12.76 0.30 -2.21
N ARG A 43 -12.09 0.41 -3.36
CA ARG A 43 -11.40 -0.72 -3.99
C ARG A 43 -10.13 -1.11 -3.27
N VAL A 44 -9.41 -0.13 -2.73
CA VAL A 44 -8.16 -0.39 -2.02
C VAL A 44 -8.36 -0.65 -0.53
N ILE A 45 -9.46 -0.19 0.03
CA ILE A 45 -9.81 -0.46 1.42
C ILE A 45 -10.57 -1.78 1.54
N GLY A 46 -11.59 -1.94 0.69
CA GLY A 46 -12.46 -3.11 0.72
C GLY A 46 -13.44 -3.07 1.88
N ARG A 47 -14.36 -4.03 1.88
CA ARG A 47 -15.36 -4.13 2.95
C ARG A 47 -14.66 -4.46 4.27
N ASN A 48 -14.92 -3.64 5.28
CA ASN A 48 -14.31 -3.80 6.61
C ASN A 48 -12.78 -3.77 6.58
N GLY A 49 -12.20 -3.11 5.58
CA GLY A 49 -10.75 -3.00 5.46
C GLY A 49 -10.04 -4.24 4.96
N ARG A 50 -10.77 -5.21 4.41
CA ARG A 50 -10.18 -6.50 4.01
C ARG A 50 -9.12 -6.39 2.95
N VAL A 51 -9.31 -5.53 1.95
CA VAL A 51 -8.33 -5.36 0.87
C VAL A 51 -7.08 -4.69 1.42
N ALA A 52 -7.24 -3.59 2.16
CA ALA A 52 -6.10 -2.90 2.77
C ALA A 52 -5.32 -3.81 3.70
N ASN A 53 -6.01 -4.62 4.50
CA ASN A 53 -5.36 -5.56 5.40
C ASN A 53 -4.61 -6.66 4.64
N ALA A 54 -5.17 -7.14 3.54
CA ALA A 54 -4.50 -8.13 2.70
C ALA A 54 -3.21 -7.54 2.10
N ILE A 55 -3.25 -6.30 1.64
CA ILE A 55 -2.06 -5.61 1.13
C ILE A 55 -1.02 -5.49 2.24
N ARG A 56 -1.43 -5.11 3.45
CA ARG A 56 -0.52 -5.00 4.60
C ARG A 56 0.16 -6.32 4.91
N VAL A 57 -0.57 -7.43 4.83
CA VAL A 57 0.02 -8.77 5.07
C VAL A 57 1.08 -9.07 4.03
N LEU A 58 0.80 -8.83 2.76
CA LEU A 58 1.76 -9.06 1.68
C LEU A 58 3.03 -8.22 1.87
N LEU A 59 2.85 -6.95 2.21
CA LEU A 59 3.98 -6.04 2.43
C LEU A 59 4.80 -6.47 3.65
N ARG A 60 4.13 -6.94 4.69
CA ARG A 60 4.81 -7.43 5.90
C ARG A 60 5.70 -8.63 5.58
N VAL A 61 5.17 -9.59 4.82
CA VAL A 61 5.95 -10.76 4.43
C VAL A 61 7.18 -10.34 3.62
N ALA A 62 7.00 -9.44 2.66
CA ALA A 62 8.12 -8.95 1.85
C ALA A 62 9.15 -8.20 2.71
N ALA A 63 8.69 -7.40 3.66
CA ALA A 63 9.57 -6.62 4.53
C ALA A 63 10.37 -7.51 5.48
N GLU A 64 9.76 -8.57 6.01
CA GLU A 64 10.43 -9.49 6.93
C GLU A 64 11.64 -10.16 6.29
N ARG A 65 11.57 -10.43 4.99
CA ARG A 65 12.70 -10.99 4.24
C ARG A 65 13.93 -10.10 4.31
N ASP A 66 13.71 -8.79 4.38
CA ASP A 66 14.78 -7.79 4.40
C ASP A 66 15.05 -7.26 5.81
N GLY A 67 14.46 -7.88 6.82
CA GLY A 67 14.64 -7.44 8.21
C GLY A 67 14.00 -6.08 8.49
N GLN A 68 12.97 -5.71 7.73
CA GLN A 68 12.29 -4.43 7.85
C GLN A 68 10.88 -4.57 8.42
N GLN A 69 10.39 -3.48 8.96
CA GLN A 69 9.00 -3.34 9.37
C GLN A 69 8.34 -2.33 8.43
N VAL A 70 7.12 -2.61 8.03
CA VAL A 70 6.40 -1.74 7.10
C VAL A 70 5.01 -1.42 7.65
N THR A 71 4.59 -0.18 7.44
CA THR A 71 3.23 0.25 7.70
C THR A 71 2.65 0.87 6.43
N LEU A 72 1.35 0.73 6.23
CA LEU A 72 0.66 1.30 5.08
C LEU A 72 -0.57 2.07 5.57
N ASP A 73 -0.64 3.32 5.18
CA ASP A 73 -1.80 4.18 5.41
C ASP A 73 -2.42 4.55 4.07
N VAL A 74 -3.73 4.44 3.99
CA VAL A 74 -4.50 4.94 2.84
C VAL A 74 -5.00 6.32 3.21
N VAL A 75 -4.62 7.32 2.44
CA VAL A 75 -4.90 8.74 2.75
C VAL A 75 -5.83 9.40 1.73
#